data_b02574b3027a8d1fe8279b352d59f6f8
#
_entry.id   b02574b3027a8d1fe8279b352d59f6f8
#
_cell.length_a   1.000
_cell.length_b   1.000
_cell.length_c   1.000
_cell.angle_alpha   90.00
_cell.angle_beta   90.00
_cell.angle_gamma   90.00
#
_symmetry.space_group_name_H-M   'P 1'
#
loop_
_entity.id
_entity.type
_entity.pdbx_description
1 polymer ?
#
loop_
_entity_poly.entity_id
_entity_poly.type
_entity_poly.pdbx_seq_one_letter_code
_entity_poly.pdbx_strand_id
1 'polypeptide(L)'
;MRPLRVLLLLLCIPALASAQTPVEYRLSFSEPEHRLMDVAISLSDVPAGPLELRMSRSSPGRYALHEFAKNVFDVRVTDAAGVALPITRPSPHAWSVSGHAGRVRVTYRIFGDRIDGTYLAIDSTHAHINMPAALMWARGFEDRPVAIQFVAPTGADWRVGTQLLPGADASTFTAPNLQYLMDSPTEFSEFSLRTFTLADAPGSPLVRLAVHHAGSEADLDGFATDVERIVREAWRVYGEYPAFDGNTYTFIADYLPWASGDGMEHRNSTILTSASSIRNNRSGLLDTVAHEFFHAWNVERIRPRALEPFDFARANMSGELWLAEGFTSYYGPLVILRAGLSKPGDFIARLASFINRVQMSPGRELRSAEDMSRLAPFVDAAASIDRRSVDNTFISYYTWGATIALGLDLSLRDRTDGMVTLDHCMRALWEAHGEPGGRAPGYVDHPYTMSDLKDALARVSSDTGFADDFFARFIQGHEVVDYQRLLARAGFLVRPASPGRAFAGLLRLQDAQGRPRVVGAVPFGSPAYLAGLERDDVILAVADLGVTSAADFDLAIGGRAPGDEVELVFERRGQRVTGMLRLTERPEIEIVPAEDAGQTLTADQRRFRESWLNSAAP
;
A
#
# COMPACT_ATOMS: atom_id res chain seq x y z
N MET A 1 57.90 17.12 51.34
CA MET A 1 57.66 15.90 50.58
C MET A 1 56.29 16.05 49.91
N ARG A 2 56.20 16.25 48.57
CA ARG A 2 54.97 16.34 47.79
C ARG A 2 54.72 14.98 47.14
N PRO A 3 53.52 14.41 47.16
CA PRO A 3 53.25 13.13 46.50
C PRO A 3 53.09 13.35 44.98
N LEU A 4 53.79 12.53 44.23
CA LEU A 4 53.76 12.40 42.78
C LEU A 4 52.43 11.71 42.39
N ARG A 5 51.52 12.40 41.72
CA ARG A 5 50.33 11.79 41.14
C ARG A 5 50.70 11.21 39.78
N VAL A 6 50.71 9.89 39.69
CA VAL A 6 50.83 9.16 38.44
C VAL A 6 49.47 9.20 37.75
N LEU A 7 49.38 9.85 36.60
CA LEU A 7 48.21 9.89 35.73
C LEU A 7 48.29 8.67 34.80
N LEU A 8 47.46 7.64 35.06
CA LEU A 8 47.27 6.51 34.13
C LEU A 8 46.43 7.01 32.95
N LEU A 9 47.03 7.21 31.79
CA LEU A 9 46.35 7.37 30.52
C LEU A 9 45.83 5.98 30.07
N LEU A 10 44.51 5.73 30.19
CA LEU A 10 43.86 4.63 29.48
C LEU A 10 43.79 4.97 27.98
N LEU A 11 44.67 4.35 27.20
CA LEU A 11 44.55 4.31 25.75
C LEU A 11 43.32 3.43 25.39
N CYS A 12 42.18 4.06 25.12
CA CYS A 12 41.10 3.41 24.38
C CYS A 12 41.59 3.18 22.95
N ILE A 13 42.08 1.98 22.67
CA ILE A 13 42.29 1.51 21.30
C ILE A 13 40.87 1.27 20.74
N PRO A 14 40.40 1.97 19.69
CA PRO A 14 39.18 1.60 19.04
C PRO A 14 39.38 0.19 18.49
N ALA A 15 38.56 -0.75 18.94
CA ALA A 15 38.45 -2.05 18.31
C ALA A 15 38.08 -1.80 16.85
N LEU A 16 39.00 -2.08 15.93
CA LEU A 16 38.66 -2.17 14.50
C LEU A 16 37.57 -3.24 14.38
N ALA A 17 36.33 -2.81 14.20
CA ALA A 17 35.25 -3.73 13.86
C ALA A 17 35.70 -4.45 12.58
N SER A 18 36.00 -5.73 12.69
CA SER A 18 36.29 -6.58 11.54
C SER A 18 35.08 -6.50 10.63
N ALA A 19 35.27 -6.05 9.38
CA ALA A 19 34.19 -6.01 8.41
C ALA A 19 33.58 -7.42 8.31
N GLN A 20 32.28 -7.53 8.56
CA GLN A 20 31.58 -8.81 8.51
C GLN A 20 31.62 -9.32 7.06
N THR A 21 31.88 -10.62 6.89
CA THR A 21 31.85 -11.27 5.56
C THR A 21 30.44 -11.20 5.00
N PRO A 22 30.25 -10.70 3.78
CA PRO A 22 28.93 -10.60 3.16
C PRO A 22 28.25 -11.97 2.99
N VAL A 23 26.92 -11.97 3.01
CA VAL A 23 26.12 -13.06 2.47
C VAL A 23 26.08 -12.88 0.95
N GLU A 24 26.46 -13.90 0.19
CA GLU A 24 26.51 -13.81 -1.27
C GLU A 24 25.33 -14.57 -1.89
N TYR A 25 24.59 -13.87 -2.76
CA TYR A 25 23.52 -14.46 -3.57
C TYR A 25 23.90 -14.44 -5.04
N ARG A 26 23.49 -15.49 -5.77
CA ARG A 26 23.57 -15.53 -7.23
C ARG A 26 22.25 -16.03 -7.78
N LEU A 27 21.63 -15.22 -8.63
CA LEU A 27 20.38 -15.53 -9.33
C LEU A 27 20.69 -15.82 -10.80
N SER A 28 20.15 -16.91 -11.33
CA SER A 28 20.32 -17.29 -12.73
C SER A 28 19.06 -17.99 -13.25
N PHE A 29 18.92 -18.05 -14.56
CA PHE A 29 17.69 -18.43 -15.24
C PHE A 29 18.02 -19.49 -16.29
N SER A 30 18.05 -20.76 -15.90
CA SER A 30 18.35 -21.89 -16.80
C SER A 30 17.15 -22.28 -17.66
N GLU A 31 15.93 -22.10 -17.14
CA GLU A 31 14.66 -22.48 -17.78
C GLU A 31 13.59 -21.37 -17.54
N PRO A 32 13.82 -20.12 -18.00
CA PRO A 32 12.91 -19.01 -17.71
C PRO A 32 11.53 -19.21 -18.34
N GLU A 33 11.42 -19.90 -19.48
CA GLU A 33 10.16 -20.26 -20.13
C GLU A 33 9.27 -21.18 -19.28
N HIS A 34 9.85 -21.84 -18.28
CA HIS A 34 9.15 -22.67 -17.29
C HIS A 34 8.90 -21.96 -15.95
N ARG A 35 9.07 -20.63 -15.90
CA ARG A 35 8.84 -19.82 -14.71
C ARG A 35 9.80 -20.10 -13.55
N LEU A 36 11.03 -20.50 -13.88
CA LEU A 36 12.00 -20.98 -12.90
C LEU A 36 13.23 -20.08 -12.80
N MET A 37 13.64 -19.83 -11.54
CA MET A 37 14.89 -19.17 -11.20
C MET A 37 15.73 -20.10 -10.33
N ASP A 38 17.03 -20.17 -10.62
CA ASP A 38 18.03 -20.86 -9.83
C ASP A 38 18.68 -19.87 -8.86
N VAL A 39 18.67 -20.19 -7.58
CA VAL A 39 19.27 -19.37 -6.51
C VAL A 39 20.42 -20.13 -5.86
N ALA A 40 21.56 -19.46 -5.72
CA ALA A 40 22.68 -19.95 -4.92
C ALA A 40 23.01 -18.92 -3.82
N ILE A 41 23.20 -19.41 -2.59
CA ILE A 41 23.61 -18.61 -1.42
C ILE A 41 24.93 -19.16 -0.91
N SER A 42 25.92 -18.28 -0.69
CA SER A 42 27.19 -18.62 -0.05
C SER A 42 27.28 -17.93 1.31
N LEU A 43 27.47 -18.71 2.34
CA LEU A 43 27.60 -18.27 3.73
C LEU A 43 28.98 -18.65 4.26
N SER A 44 29.71 -17.64 4.76
CA SER A 44 31.00 -17.82 5.44
C SER A 44 30.86 -17.44 6.91
N ASP A 45 31.81 -17.86 7.72
CA ASP A 45 31.84 -17.57 9.16
C ASP A 45 30.53 -17.96 9.87
N VAL A 46 29.98 -19.10 9.49
CA VAL A 46 28.78 -19.66 10.11
C VAL A 46 29.15 -20.18 11.50
N PRO A 47 28.49 -19.68 12.58
CA PRO A 47 28.76 -20.15 13.94
C PRO A 47 28.56 -21.65 14.12
N ALA A 48 29.29 -22.26 15.03
CA ALA A 48 29.12 -23.68 15.34
C ALA A 48 27.69 -23.98 15.81
N GLY A 49 27.15 -25.12 15.39
CA GLY A 49 25.79 -25.55 15.68
C GLY A 49 24.92 -25.60 14.42
N PRO A 50 23.64 -25.88 14.51
CA PRO A 50 22.71 -25.89 13.38
C PRO A 50 22.53 -24.49 12.79
N LEU A 51 22.62 -24.37 11.45
CA LEU A 51 22.25 -23.18 10.70
C LEU A 51 20.77 -23.26 10.33
N GLU A 52 20.00 -22.25 10.71
CA GLU A 52 18.60 -22.13 10.31
C GLU A 52 18.47 -21.23 9.07
N LEU A 53 17.96 -21.77 7.98
CA LEU A 53 17.58 -21.05 6.78
C LEU A 53 16.07 -20.82 6.80
N ARG A 54 15.60 -19.66 6.35
CA ARG A 54 14.18 -19.30 6.29
C ARG A 54 13.81 -18.73 4.94
N MET A 55 12.59 -19.00 4.52
CA MET A 55 11.88 -18.25 3.50
C MET A 55 10.91 -17.29 4.18
N SER A 56 10.76 -16.10 3.63
CA SER A 56 9.81 -15.13 4.16
C SER A 56 8.37 -15.64 4.09
N ARG A 57 7.55 -15.20 5.03
CA ARG A 57 6.12 -15.48 5.09
C ARG A 57 5.27 -14.26 4.72
N SER A 58 5.85 -13.07 4.82
CA SER A 58 5.23 -11.79 4.48
C SER A 58 6.23 -10.89 3.76
N SER A 59 5.76 -9.79 3.20
CA SER A 59 6.55 -8.81 2.45
C SER A 59 6.27 -7.42 3.02
N PRO A 60 7.25 -6.49 3.06
CA PRO A 60 6.99 -5.07 3.33
C PRO A 60 5.86 -4.55 2.44
N GLY A 61 5.05 -3.63 2.95
CA GLY A 61 3.85 -3.14 2.27
C GLY A 61 2.67 -4.13 2.21
N ARG A 62 2.86 -5.41 2.60
CA ARG A 62 1.80 -6.43 2.74
C ARG A 62 1.68 -6.90 4.19
N TYR A 63 0.45 -7.08 4.62
CA TYR A 63 0.18 -7.38 6.03
C TYR A 63 -0.24 -8.84 6.25
N ALA A 64 -0.72 -9.53 5.21
CA ALA A 64 -1.11 -10.93 5.26
C ALA A 64 0.09 -11.88 5.07
N LEU A 65 -0.12 -13.17 5.43
CA LEU A 65 0.87 -14.21 5.19
C LEU A 65 0.71 -14.80 3.79
N HIS A 66 1.79 -14.88 3.05
CA HIS A 66 1.85 -15.38 1.66
C HIS A 66 2.48 -16.76 1.53
N GLU A 67 3.25 -17.21 2.54
CA GLU A 67 3.89 -18.53 2.60
C GLU A 67 4.69 -18.86 1.32
N PHE A 68 5.64 -18.01 0.96
CA PHE A 68 6.43 -18.11 -0.29
C PHE A 68 7.20 -19.43 -0.43
N ALA A 69 7.51 -20.09 0.68
CA ALA A 69 8.19 -21.38 0.71
C ALA A 69 7.48 -22.49 -0.08
N LYS A 70 6.18 -22.32 -0.43
CA LYS A 70 5.42 -23.27 -1.27
C LYS A 70 5.98 -23.41 -2.69
N ASN A 71 6.68 -22.38 -3.16
CA ASN A 71 7.25 -22.32 -4.52
C ASN A 71 8.71 -22.79 -4.60
N VAL A 72 9.32 -23.16 -3.45
CA VAL A 72 10.71 -23.56 -3.35
C VAL A 72 10.85 -25.09 -3.48
N PHE A 73 11.78 -25.54 -4.31
CA PHE A 73 12.08 -26.97 -4.49
C PHE A 73 13.57 -27.20 -4.80
N ASP A 74 14.00 -28.46 -4.83
CA ASP A 74 15.38 -28.89 -5.09
C ASP A 74 16.43 -28.26 -4.16
N VAL A 75 16.09 -28.07 -2.88
CA VAL A 75 17.01 -27.49 -1.90
C VAL A 75 18.17 -28.45 -1.64
N ARG A 76 19.38 -27.98 -1.90
CA ARG A 76 20.63 -28.71 -1.65
C ARG A 76 21.57 -27.84 -0.84
N VAL A 77 22.28 -28.48 0.06
CA VAL A 77 23.25 -27.77 0.92
C VAL A 77 24.56 -28.56 0.89
N THR A 78 25.66 -27.84 0.67
CA THR A 78 27.00 -28.42 0.64
C THR A 78 27.97 -27.62 1.51
N ASP A 79 29.05 -28.25 1.92
CA ASP A 79 30.20 -27.59 2.50
C ASP A 79 31.10 -26.92 1.45
N ALA A 80 32.24 -26.36 1.88
CA ALA A 80 33.24 -25.72 1.00
C ALA A 80 33.90 -26.71 -0.01
N ALA A 81 33.91 -28.00 0.28
CA ALA A 81 34.45 -29.05 -0.59
C ALA A 81 33.38 -29.61 -1.56
N GLY A 82 32.15 -29.16 -1.48
CA GLY A 82 31.02 -29.65 -2.29
C GLY A 82 30.38 -30.91 -1.72
N VAL A 83 30.72 -31.32 -0.50
CA VAL A 83 30.11 -32.48 0.15
C VAL A 83 28.73 -32.09 0.69
N ALA A 84 27.73 -32.95 0.41
CA ALA A 84 26.38 -32.72 0.86
C ALA A 84 26.26 -32.68 2.40
N LEU A 85 25.59 -31.67 2.94
CA LEU A 85 25.31 -31.53 4.36
C LEU A 85 23.89 -32.02 4.69
N PRO A 86 23.68 -32.61 5.89
CA PRO A 86 22.35 -32.99 6.34
C PRO A 86 21.45 -31.79 6.51
N ILE A 87 20.23 -31.88 5.95
CA ILE A 87 19.19 -30.87 6.10
C ILE A 87 17.91 -31.51 6.65
N THR A 88 17.20 -30.79 7.51
CA THR A 88 15.85 -31.12 7.96
C THR A 88 14.93 -29.93 7.74
N ARG A 89 13.63 -30.17 7.68
CA ARG A 89 12.61 -29.12 7.50
C ARG A 89 11.70 -29.04 8.73
N PRO A 90 12.10 -28.29 9.79
CA PRO A 90 11.35 -28.22 11.05
C PRO A 90 10.00 -27.51 10.95
N SER A 91 9.82 -26.67 9.90
CA SER A 91 8.55 -26.02 9.59
C SER A 91 8.41 -25.80 8.07
N PRO A 92 7.22 -25.47 7.54
CA PRO A 92 7.02 -25.25 6.12
C PRO A 92 7.95 -24.20 5.49
N HIS A 93 8.41 -23.23 6.26
CA HIS A 93 9.22 -22.10 5.79
C HIS A 93 10.65 -22.06 6.37
N ALA A 94 11.11 -23.15 7.02
CA ALA A 94 12.45 -23.20 7.61
C ALA A 94 13.16 -24.53 7.30
N TRP A 95 14.48 -24.45 7.12
CA TRP A 95 15.39 -25.59 6.95
C TRP A 95 16.50 -25.50 7.98
N SER A 96 16.86 -26.60 8.59
CA SER A 96 17.97 -26.70 9.54
C SER A 96 19.10 -27.50 8.92
N VAL A 97 20.29 -26.91 8.86
CA VAL A 97 21.51 -27.51 8.30
C VAL A 97 22.46 -27.87 9.44
N SER A 98 23.00 -29.07 9.43
CA SER A 98 23.96 -29.52 10.43
C SER A 98 25.24 -30.06 9.78
N GLY A 99 26.32 -30.22 10.60
CA GLY A 99 27.57 -30.82 10.18
C GLY A 99 28.49 -29.91 9.36
N HIS A 100 28.21 -28.60 9.24
CA HIS A 100 29.08 -27.67 8.56
C HIS A 100 30.31 -27.28 9.39
N ALA A 101 31.38 -26.85 8.71
CA ALA A 101 32.62 -26.37 9.30
C ALA A 101 32.82 -24.85 9.08
N GLY A 102 31.74 -24.06 9.20
CA GLY A 102 31.79 -22.59 9.09
C GLY A 102 31.59 -22.03 7.69
N ARG A 103 31.49 -22.87 6.64
CA ARG A 103 31.14 -22.45 5.28
C ARG A 103 30.02 -23.34 4.74
N VAL A 104 29.01 -22.71 4.16
CA VAL A 104 27.82 -23.39 3.65
C VAL A 104 27.44 -22.78 2.31
N ARG A 105 27.17 -23.64 1.32
CA ARG A 105 26.55 -23.27 0.05
C ARG A 105 25.17 -23.89 -0.04
N VAL A 106 24.15 -23.06 -0.25
CA VAL A 106 22.75 -23.46 -0.46
C VAL A 106 22.40 -23.23 -1.91
N THR A 107 21.74 -24.18 -2.54
CA THR A 107 21.14 -23.99 -3.87
C THR A 107 19.70 -24.48 -3.85
N TYR A 108 18.83 -23.80 -4.58
CA TYR A 108 17.44 -24.21 -4.77
C TYR A 108 16.89 -23.61 -6.06
N ARG A 109 15.76 -24.15 -6.49
CA ARG A 109 14.95 -23.59 -7.57
C ARG A 109 13.68 -23.00 -6.98
N ILE A 110 13.18 -21.94 -7.62
CA ILE A 110 11.93 -21.30 -7.21
C ILE A 110 11.06 -21.00 -8.43
N PHE A 111 9.77 -21.25 -8.28
CA PHE A 111 8.75 -20.97 -9.29
C PHE A 111 8.11 -19.61 -9.05
N GLY A 112 7.93 -18.81 -10.12
CA GLY A 112 7.26 -17.50 -10.06
C GLY A 112 6.49 -17.20 -11.34
N ASP A 113 5.18 -16.97 -11.22
CA ASP A 113 4.27 -16.73 -12.35
C ASP A 113 3.23 -15.66 -12.03
N ARG A 114 3.61 -14.65 -11.22
CA ARG A 114 2.69 -13.57 -10.89
C ARG A 114 3.41 -12.23 -10.79
N ILE A 115 3.05 -11.30 -11.67
CA ILE A 115 3.54 -9.92 -11.70
C ILE A 115 2.60 -9.05 -10.86
N ASP A 116 3.02 -8.69 -9.66
CA ASP A 116 2.42 -7.70 -8.78
C ASP A 116 3.43 -7.22 -7.74
N GLY A 117 3.03 -6.35 -6.81
CA GLY A 117 3.90 -5.82 -5.76
C GLY A 117 4.38 -6.83 -4.70
N THR A 118 3.99 -8.11 -4.79
CA THR A 118 4.22 -9.10 -3.71
C THR A 118 5.00 -10.31 -4.17
N TYR A 119 4.74 -10.79 -5.39
CA TYR A 119 5.19 -12.10 -5.85
C TYR A 119 6.39 -12.02 -6.79
N LEU A 120 6.77 -13.17 -7.31
CA LEU A 120 7.84 -13.39 -8.26
C LEU A 120 7.21 -13.79 -9.60
N ALA A 121 7.69 -13.23 -10.70
CA ALA A 121 7.37 -13.69 -12.05
C ALA A 121 8.64 -13.84 -12.89
N ILE A 122 8.70 -14.91 -13.64
CA ILE A 122 9.82 -15.20 -14.53
C ILE A 122 9.24 -15.67 -15.86
N ASP A 123 9.76 -15.15 -16.96
CA ASP A 123 9.51 -15.69 -18.27
C ASP A 123 10.72 -15.46 -19.21
N SER A 124 10.57 -15.78 -20.48
CA SER A 124 11.65 -15.60 -21.47
C SER A 124 12.00 -14.15 -21.78
N THR A 125 11.19 -13.19 -21.30
CA THR A 125 11.35 -11.75 -21.57
C THR A 125 11.86 -10.97 -20.35
N HIS A 126 11.59 -11.46 -19.13
CA HIS A 126 11.98 -10.77 -17.90
C HIS A 126 11.95 -11.64 -16.64
N ALA A 127 12.51 -11.09 -15.58
CA ALA A 127 12.29 -11.53 -14.21
C ALA A 127 11.90 -10.34 -13.33
N HIS A 128 10.66 -10.35 -12.87
CA HIS A 128 10.10 -9.45 -11.87
C HIS A 128 10.30 -10.08 -10.49
N ILE A 129 11.15 -9.49 -9.64
CA ILE A 129 11.66 -10.13 -8.43
C ILE A 129 11.31 -9.31 -7.19
N ASN A 130 10.37 -9.80 -6.39
CA ASN A 130 10.21 -9.39 -5.00
C ASN A 130 11.10 -10.27 -4.12
N MET A 131 12.07 -9.68 -3.42
CA MET A 131 13.08 -10.43 -2.68
C MET A 131 12.48 -11.33 -1.59
N PRO A 132 11.46 -10.93 -0.80
CA PRO A 132 10.79 -11.83 0.16
C PRO A 132 10.18 -13.07 -0.50
N ALA A 133 9.70 -12.94 -1.73
CA ALA A 133 9.13 -14.06 -2.50
C ALA A 133 10.20 -14.95 -3.15
N ALA A 134 11.45 -14.47 -3.27
CA ALA A 134 12.52 -15.08 -4.02
C ALA A 134 13.63 -15.68 -3.14
N LEU A 135 14.01 -15.03 -2.04
CA LEU A 135 15.24 -15.31 -1.33
C LEU A 135 15.03 -15.98 0.04
N MET A 136 15.74 -17.09 0.26
CA MET A 136 15.99 -17.59 1.61
C MET A 136 17.02 -16.70 2.31
N TRP A 137 16.91 -16.61 3.62
CA TRP A 137 17.86 -15.93 4.49
C TRP A 137 18.31 -16.81 5.65
N ALA A 138 19.46 -16.51 6.24
CA ALA A 138 20.02 -17.26 7.36
C ALA A 138 19.78 -16.51 8.67
N ARG A 139 19.19 -17.18 9.67
CA ARG A 139 18.96 -16.59 11.00
C ARG A 139 20.27 -16.29 11.71
N GLY A 140 20.36 -15.08 12.28
CA GLY A 140 21.58 -14.55 12.89
C GLY A 140 22.53 -13.86 11.91
N PHE A 141 22.10 -13.68 10.64
CA PHE A 141 22.84 -12.98 9.59
C PHE A 141 22.14 -11.72 9.10
N GLU A 142 21.10 -11.29 9.80
CA GLU A 142 20.19 -10.21 9.38
C GLU A 142 20.92 -8.86 9.24
N ASP A 143 21.94 -8.61 10.06
CA ASP A 143 22.71 -7.37 10.04
C ASP A 143 23.99 -7.46 9.17
N ARG A 144 24.23 -8.60 8.49
CA ARG A 144 25.38 -8.72 7.59
C ARG A 144 25.13 -8.04 6.26
N PRO A 145 26.17 -7.42 5.67
CA PRO A 145 26.10 -6.93 4.31
C PRO A 145 25.82 -8.08 3.34
N VAL A 146 25.21 -7.74 2.21
CA VAL A 146 24.85 -8.69 1.15
C VAL A 146 25.51 -8.28 -0.14
N ALA A 147 25.99 -9.25 -0.91
CA ALA A 147 26.33 -9.11 -2.32
C ALA A 147 25.39 -10.02 -3.14
N ILE A 148 24.79 -9.48 -4.20
CA ILE A 148 23.87 -10.21 -5.05
C ILE A 148 24.25 -10.04 -6.52
N GLN A 149 24.37 -11.16 -7.24
CA GLN A 149 24.68 -11.19 -8.65
C GLN A 149 23.48 -11.68 -9.47
N PHE A 150 23.16 -10.95 -10.53
CA PHE A 150 22.13 -11.30 -11.51
C PHE A 150 22.80 -11.79 -12.79
N VAL A 151 22.42 -12.98 -13.26
CA VAL A 151 23.00 -13.60 -14.45
C VAL A 151 21.90 -13.82 -15.48
N ALA A 152 21.91 -13.02 -16.54
CA ALA A 152 20.91 -13.11 -17.61
C ALA A 152 20.93 -14.47 -18.32
N PRO A 153 19.80 -14.89 -18.89
CA PRO A 153 19.77 -16.04 -19.80
C PRO A 153 20.75 -15.84 -20.97
N THR A 154 21.26 -16.92 -21.50
CA THR A 154 22.21 -16.85 -22.61
C THR A 154 21.60 -16.15 -23.83
N GLY A 155 22.24 -15.06 -24.26
CA GLY A 155 21.82 -14.28 -25.43
C GLY A 155 20.80 -13.18 -25.14
N ALA A 156 20.35 -13.01 -23.88
CA ALA A 156 19.49 -11.90 -23.47
C ALA A 156 20.34 -10.68 -23.02
N ASP A 157 19.94 -9.48 -23.41
CA ASP A 157 20.56 -8.20 -22.99
C ASP A 157 19.77 -7.58 -21.81
N TRP A 158 19.56 -8.38 -20.79
CA TRP A 158 18.80 -7.94 -19.61
C TRP A 158 19.64 -7.02 -18.74
N ARG A 159 18.97 -5.97 -18.24
CA ARG A 159 19.52 -4.97 -17.32
C ARG A 159 18.77 -4.99 -16.01
N VAL A 160 19.43 -4.57 -14.93
CA VAL A 160 18.86 -4.55 -13.59
C VAL A 160 18.30 -3.17 -13.27
N GLY A 161 16.99 -3.09 -12.99
CA GLY A 161 16.30 -1.95 -12.43
C GLY A 161 15.96 -2.22 -10.96
N THR A 162 16.66 -1.56 -10.01
CA THR A 162 16.52 -1.83 -8.57
C THR A 162 16.97 -0.63 -7.74
N GLN A 163 16.63 -0.59 -6.46
CA GLN A 163 17.23 0.33 -5.47
C GLN A 163 18.52 -0.19 -4.83
N LEU A 164 18.90 -1.45 -5.04
CA LEU A 164 20.16 -1.99 -4.55
C LEU A 164 21.34 -1.12 -4.96
N LEU A 165 22.35 -1.03 -4.10
CA LEU A 165 23.53 -0.24 -4.36
C LEU A 165 24.47 -0.94 -5.37
N PRO A 166 25.09 -0.22 -6.32
CA PRO A 166 26.01 -0.82 -7.27
C PRO A 166 27.16 -1.56 -6.59
N GLY A 167 27.52 -2.73 -7.11
CA GLY A 167 28.65 -3.54 -6.68
C GLY A 167 29.88 -3.36 -7.57
N ALA A 168 30.65 -4.45 -7.74
CA ALA A 168 31.93 -4.43 -8.45
C ALA A 168 31.78 -4.30 -9.98
N ASP A 169 30.66 -4.72 -10.53
CA ASP A 169 30.34 -4.70 -11.96
C ASP A 169 28.84 -4.47 -12.19
N ALA A 170 28.43 -4.37 -13.44
CA ALA A 170 27.03 -4.08 -13.82
C ALA A 170 26.03 -5.20 -13.46
N SER A 171 26.49 -6.40 -13.14
CA SER A 171 25.65 -7.54 -12.76
C SER A 171 25.59 -7.76 -11.25
N THR A 172 26.44 -7.08 -10.49
CA THR A 172 26.60 -7.25 -9.04
C THR A 172 26.14 -6.03 -8.29
N PHE A 173 25.32 -6.25 -7.24
CA PHE A 173 24.75 -5.21 -6.38
C PHE A 173 24.98 -5.57 -4.92
N THR A 174 24.76 -4.60 -4.03
CA THR A 174 24.94 -4.77 -2.59
C THR A 174 23.77 -4.21 -1.80
N ALA A 175 23.56 -4.79 -0.61
CA ALA A 175 22.67 -4.25 0.41
C ALA A 175 23.41 -4.24 1.76
N PRO A 176 23.15 -3.23 2.63
CA PRO A 176 23.84 -3.14 3.92
C PRO A 176 23.40 -4.21 4.93
N ASN A 177 22.20 -4.75 4.78
CA ASN A 177 21.57 -5.72 5.70
C ASN A 177 20.37 -6.41 5.04
N LEU A 178 19.74 -7.34 5.77
CA LEU A 178 18.58 -8.09 5.29
C LEU A 178 17.35 -7.18 5.09
N GLN A 179 17.09 -6.21 5.96
CA GLN A 179 15.92 -5.33 5.83
C GLN A 179 15.97 -4.58 4.50
N TYR A 180 17.11 -3.99 4.16
CA TYR A 180 17.30 -3.30 2.88
C TYR A 180 17.22 -4.25 1.68
N LEU A 181 17.82 -5.45 1.78
CA LEU A 181 17.74 -6.45 0.70
C LEU A 181 16.29 -6.84 0.41
N MET A 182 15.54 -7.18 1.45
CA MET A 182 14.16 -7.67 1.30
C MET A 182 13.19 -6.57 0.84
N ASP A 183 13.56 -5.31 1.06
CA ASP A 183 12.85 -4.12 0.59
C ASP A 183 13.35 -3.63 -0.79
N SER A 184 14.15 -4.42 -1.51
CA SER A 184 14.76 -4.02 -2.78
C SER A 184 14.25 -4.84 -3.96
N PRO A 185 13.03 -4.56 -4.46
CA PRO A 185 12.52 -5.24 -5.64
C PRO A 185 13.41 -4.98 -6.85
N THR A 186 13.32 -5.87 -7.82
CA THR A 186 14.16 -5.80 -9.01
C THR A 186 13.39 -6.21 -10.25
N GLU A 187 13.45 -5.38 -11.27
CA GLU A 187 13.13 -5.75 -12.64
C GLU A 187 14.42 -6.10 -13.37
N PHE A 188 14.47 -7.27 -14.00
CA PHE A 188 15.60 -7.76 -14.77
C PHE A 188 15.14 -8.14 -16.17
N SER A 189 15.29 -7.20 -17.13
CA SER A 189 14.79 -7.31 -18.51
C SER A 189 15.46 -6.31 -19.44
N GLU A 190 14.98 -6.24 -20.67
CA GLU A 190 15.32 -5.17 -21.64
C GLU A 190 14.39 -3.93 -21.49
N PHE A 191 14.05 -3.55 -20.28
CA PHE A 191 13.13 -2.45 -19.99
C PHE A 191 13.55 -1.13 -20.63
N SER A 192 12.58 -0.25 -20.93
CA SER A 192 12.83 1.14 -21.31
C SER A 192 13.17 1.99 -20.08
N LEU A 193 14.20 2.85 -20.19
CA LEU A 193 14.66 3.71 -19.10
C LEU A 193 14.38 5.18 -19.42
N ARG A 194 13.78 5.88 -18.44
CA ARG A 194 13.71 7.35 -18.42
C ARG A 194 14.29 7.88 -17.13
N THR A 195 14.89 9.05 -17.18
CA THR A 195 15.54 9.64 -16.00
C THR A 195 15.33 11.15 -15.96
N PHE A 196 15.26 11.69 -14.75
CA PHE A 196 15.35 13.12 -14.49
C PHE A 196 16.05 13.37 -13.17
N THR A 197 16.58 14.59 -13.00
CA THR A 197 17.34 14.96 -11.80
C THR A 197 16.52 15.97 -10.97
N LEU A 198 16.52 15.79 -9.65
CA LEU A 198 15.94 16.76 -8.71
C LEU A 198 17.03 17.80 -8.36
N ALA A 199 17.28 18.73 -9.29
CA ALA A 199 18.37 19.70 -9.17
C ALA A 199 18.20 20.70 -8.02
N ASP A 200 17.00 20.86 -7.51
CA ASP A 200 16.60 21.66 -6.36
C ASP A 200 16.78 20.96 -5.00
N ALA A 201 17.04 19.66 -5.01
CA ALA A 201 17.30 18.87 -3.81
C ALA A 201 18.81 18.77 -3.49
N PRO A 202 19.19 18.63 -2.20
CA PRO A 202 20.56 18.36 -1.81
C PRO A 202 21.13 17.12 -2.52
N GLY A 203 22.33 17.22 -3.10
CA GLY A 203 22.96 16.13 -3.85
C GLY A 203 22.36 15.85 -5.22
N SER A 204 21.34 16.58 -5.63
CA SER A 204 20.65 16.43 -6.94
C SER A 204 20.32 14.97 -7.28
N PRO A 205 19.45 14.31 -6.48
CA PRO A 205 19.12 12.89 -6.67
C PRO A 205 18.63 12.59 -8.09
N LEU A 206 19.01 11.40 -8.57
CA LEU A 206 18.54 10.87 -9.86
C LEU A 206 17.26 10.06 -9.65
N VAL A 207 16.20 10.42 -10.37
CA VAL A 207 14.98 9.60 -10.46
C VAL A 207 15.02 8.80 -11.75
N ARG A 208 14.77 7.49 -11.65
CA ARG A 208 14.75 6.54 -12.76
C ARG A 208 13.36 5.93 -12.90
N LEU A 209 12.91 5.76 -14.13
CA LEU A 209 11.75 4.95 -14.49
C LEU A 209 12.27 3.79 -15.34
N ALA A 210 12.30 2.60 -14.75
CA ALA A 210 12.60 1.35 -15.42
C ALA A 210 11.25 0.69 -15.77
N VAL A 211 10.85 0.75 -17.04
CA VAL A 211 9.49 0.38 -17.47
C VAL A 211 9.54 -0.73 -18.49
N HIS A 212 9.08 -1.90 -18.11
CA HIS A 212 8.84 -3.02 -19.02
C HIS A 212 7.39 -2.93 -19.52
N HIS A 213 7.19 -2.68 -20.81
CA HIS A 213 5.87 -2.40 -21.37
C HIS A 213 5.73 -2.84 -22.82
N ALA A 214 4.48 -3.09 -23.21
CA ALA A 214 4.12 -3.41 -24.61
C ALA A 214 3.62 -2.18 -25.39
N GLY A 215 3.79 -0.96 -24.85
CA GLY A 215 3.35 0.29 -25.46
C GLY A 215 4.39 0.97 -26.34
N SER A 216 4.13 2.22 -26.73
CA SER A 216 5.09 3.01 -27.50
C SER A 216 6.02 3.84 -26.60
N GLU A 217 7.26 4.07 -27.07
CA GLU A 217 8.22 4.94 -26.38
C GLU A 217 7.70 6.40 -26.24
N ALA A 218 6.92 6.88 -27.22
CA ALA A 218 6.32 8.22 -27.14
C ALA A 218 5.26 8.35 -26.04
N ASP A 219 4.49 7.29 -25.76
CA ASP A 219 3.56 7.27 -24.62
C ASP A 219 4.33 7.30 -23.31
N LEU A 220 5.47 6.58 -23.23
CA LEU A 220 6.36 6.57 -22.07
C LEU A 220 7.03 7.94 -21.85
N ASP A 221 7.49 8.64 -22.90
CA ASP A 221 8.06 9.98 -22.76
C ASP A 221 7.08 10.97 -22.13
N GLY A 222 5.84 10.96 -22.61
CA GLY A 222 4.79 11.77 -22.01
C GLY A 222 4.48 11.38 -20.56
N PHE A 223 4.42 10.08 -20.27
CA PHE A 223 4.18 9.57 -18.93
C PHE A 223 5.30 9.98 -17.96
N ALA A 224 6.56 9.85 -18.35
CA ALA A 224 7.71 10.26 -17.55
C ALA A 224 7.67 11.76 -17.20
N THR A 225 7.21 12.61 -18.13
CA THR A 225 7.01 14.04 -17.88
C THR A 225 5.96 14.29 -16.79
N ASP A 226 4.86 13.54 -16.80
CA ASP A 226 3.81 13.68 -15.75
C ASP A 226 4.30 13.12 -14.42
N VAL A 227 5.06 12.02 -14.41
CA VAL A 227 5.68 11.48 -13.18
C VAL A 227 6.62 12.52 -12.55
N GLU A 228 7.43 13.22 -13.34
CA GLU A 228 8.28 14.31 -12.84
C GLU A 228 7.44 15.40 -12.14
N ARG A 229 6.30 15.79 -12.72
CA ARG A 229 5.39 16.79 -12.11
C ARG A 229 4.84 16.30 -10.77
N ILE A 230 4.44 15.03 -10.67
CA ILE A 230 3.96 14.41 -9.44
C ILE A 230 5.06 14.43 -8.37
N VAL A 231 6.27 14.00 -8.72
CA VAL A 231 7.42 13.96 -7.80
C VAL A 231 7.73 15.35 -7.25
N ARG A 232 7.73 16.38 -8.12
CA ARG A 232 7.99 17.77 -7.72
C ARG A 232 6.85 18.37 -6.89
N GLU A 233 5.61 17.93 -7.08
CA GLU A 233 4.48 18.42 -6.27
C GLU A 233 4.42 17.73 -4.89
N ALA A 234 4.69 16.42 -4.81
CA ALA A 234 4.71 15.68 -3.55
C ALA A 234 5.71 16.27 -2.54
N TRP A 235 6.86 16.74 -3.01
CA TRP A 235 7.85 17.45 -2.20
C TRP A 235 7.27 18.62 -1.40
N ARG A 236 6.30 19.37 -1.97
CA ARG A 236 5.73 20.58 -1.35
C ARG A 236 4.98 20.29 -0.05
N VAL A 237 4.49 19.07 0.13
CA VAL A 237 3.83 18.64 1.38
C VAL A 237 4.83 18.64 2.53
N TYR A 238 6.03 18.13 2.30
CA TYR A 238 7.05 17.95 3.34
C TYR A 238 8.09 19.07 3.40
N GLY A 239 8.32 19.78 2.31
CA GLY A 239 9.30 20.85 2.18
C GLY A 239 10.71 20.40 1.80
N GLU A 240 10.96 19.09 1.83
CA GLU A 240 12.22 18.48 1.39
C GLU A 240 12.01 17.05 0.88
N TYR A 241 12.94 16.55 0.07
CA TYR A 241 12.97 15.15 -0.32
C TYR A 241 13.66 14.30 0.76
N PRO A 242 13.29 13.02 0.90
CA PRO A 242 14.06 12.11 1.71
C PRO A 242 15.50 11.98 1.16
N ALA A 243 16.46 11.73 2.04
CA ALA A 243 17.76 11.27 1.60
C ALA A 243 17.61 9.87 0.97
N PHE A 244 17.73 9.79 -0.36
CA PHE A 244 17.70 8.52 -1.08
C PHE A 244 19.07 7.85 -0.99
N ASP A 245 19.10 6.58 -0.55
CA ASP A 245 20.33 5.82 -0.48
C ASP A 245 20.91 5.66 -1.90
N GLY A 246 22.23 5.79 -2.05
CA GLY A 246 22.86 5.85 -3.37
C GLY A 246 22.44 7.05 -4.23
N ASN A 247 21.81 8.06 -3.63
CA ASN A 247 21.33 9.28 -4.29
C ASN A 247 20.39 9.02 -5.48
N THR A 248 19.56 7.97 -5.40
CA THR A 248 18.71 7.52 -6.50
C THR A 248 17.35 7.02 -5.98
N TYR A 249 16.26 7.35 -6.70
CA TYR A 249 14.94 6.73 -6.56
C TYR A 249 14.54 6.04 -7.85
N THR A 250 13.93 4.85 -7.78
CA THR A 250 13.59 4.06 -8.98
C THR A 250 12.12 3.64 -8.99
N PHE A 251 11.37 4.12 -9.96
CA PHE A 251 10.09 3.53 -10.33
C PHE A 251 10.36 2.29 -11.18
N ILE A 252 9.86 1.14 -10.75
CA ILE A 252 9.94 -0.15 -11.43
C ILE A 252 8.52 -0.46 -11.92
N ALA A 253 8.31 -0.53 -13.22
CA ALA A 253 6.96 -0.68 -13.76
C ALA A 253 6.86 -1.81 -14.77
N ASP A 254 5.83 -2.67 -14.60
CA ASP A 254 5.41 -3.70 -15.53
C ASP A 254 4.00 -3.40 -16.05
N TYR A 255 3.92 -2.76 -17.20
CA TYR A 255 2.66 -2.45 -17.88
C TYR A 255 2.42 -3.44 -19.01
N LEU A 256 2.05 -4.66 -18.63
CA LEU A 256 1.97 -5.83 -19.51
C LEU A 256 0.56 -6.45 -19.46
N PRO A 257 0.01 -6.94 -20.58
CA PRO A 257 -1.35 -7.50 -20.61
C PRO A 257 -1.62 -8.65 -19.65
N TRP A 258 -0.57 -9.30 -19.15
CA TRP A 258 -0.66 -10.40 -18.19
C TRP A 258 -0.25 -10.04 -16.76
N ALA A 259 0.08 -8.76 -16.50
CA ALA A 259 0.34 -8.29 -15.14
C ALA A 259 -0.97 -8.10 -14.35
N SER A 260 -0.88 -8.22 -13.03
CA SER A 260 -1.95 -7.80 -12.13
C SER A 260 -1.85 -6.29 -11.86
N GLY A 261 -2.97 -5.60 -11.62
CA GLY A 261 -2.94 -4.21 -11.21
C GLY A 261 -2.55 -4.10 -9.74
N ASP A 262 -1.42 -3.45 -9.44
CA ASP A 262 -0.90 -3.27 -8.08
C ASP A 262 0.09 -2.11 -8.00
N GLY A 263 0.29 -1.58 -6.80
CA GLY A 263 1.38 -0.71 -6.41
C GLY A 263 2.01 -1.23 -5.12
N MET A 264 3.30 -0.95 -4.92
CA MET A 264 4.00 -1.32 -3.70
C MET A 264 5.15 -0.36 -3.47
N GLU A 265 5.08 0.26 -2.32
CA GLU A 265 6.12 1.15 -1.84
C GLU A 265 7.36 0.41 -1.37
N HIS A 266 8.51 1.05 -1.53
CA HIS A 266 9.81 0.65 -1.00
C HIS A 266 10.65 1.89 -0.70
N ARG A 267 11.67 1.74 0.13
CA ARG A 267 12.46 2.85 0.68
C ARG A 267 13.00 3.84 -0.37
N ASN A 268 13.53 3.36 -1.49
CA ASN A 268 14.06 4.17 -2.59
C ASN A 268 13.59 3.69 -3.96
N SER A 269 12.52 2.93 -3.99
CA SER A 269 11.88 2.48 -5.22
C SER A 269 10.39 2.25 -5.00
N THR A 270 9.70 1.93 -6.06
CA THR A 270 8.33 1.42 -6.00
C THR A 270 8.08 0.47 -7.16
N ILE A 271 7.24 -0.54 -6.93
CA ILE A 271 6.69 -1.39 -7.98
C ILE A 271 5.36 -0.81 -8.44
N LEU A 272 5.16 -0.79 -9.76
CA LEU A 272 3.92 -0.36 -10.41
C LEU A 272 3.54 -1.42 -11.45
N THR A 273 2.42 -2.10 -11.29
CA THR A 273 2.01 -3.12 -12.24
C THR A 273 0.61 -2.88 -12.78
N SER A 274 0.37 -3.20 -14.04
CA SER A 274 -0.96 -3.07 -14.66
C SER A 274 -1.10 -3.91 -15.91
N ALA A 275 -2.28 -4.51 -16.11
CA ALA A 275 -2.67 -5.10 -17.39
C ALA A 275 -2.98 -4.05 -18.47
N SER A 276 -3.18 -2.80 -18.08
CA SER A 276 -3.48 -1.70 -18.99
C SER A 276 -2.22 -0.99 -19.45
N SER A 277 -2.14 -0.65 -20.74
CA SER A 277 -1.05 0.15 -21.27
C SER A 277 -1.15 1.62 -20.80
N ILE A 278 -0.02 2.34 -20.86
CA ILE A 278 0.06 3.78 -20.55
C ILE A 278 -0.99 4.56 -21.36
N ARG A 279 -1.15 4.28 -22.65
CA ARG A 279 -2.12 4.95 -23.51
C ARG A 279 -3.56 4.77 -23.04
N ASN A 280 -3.93 3.57 -22.59
CA ASN A 280 -5.33 3.22 -22.31
C ASN A 280 -5.76 3.62 -20.90
N ASN A 281 -4.83 3.76 -19.95
CA ASN A 281 -5.14 4.04 -18.54
C ASN A 281 -4.14 5.00 -17.89
N ARG A 282 -3.66 6.01 -18.61
CA ARG A 282 -2.65 6.95 -18.12
C ARG A 282 -3.02 7.55 -16.75
N SER A 283 -4.25 8.01 -16.58
CA SER A 283 -4.69 8.62 -15.32
C SER A 283 -4.66 7.64 -14.15
N GLY A 284 -5.14 6.40 -14.34
CA GLY A 284 -5.09 5.38 -13.29
C GLY A 284 -3.67 4.98 -12.92
N LEU A 285 -2.76 4.92 -13.91
CA LEU A 285 -1.34 4.64 -13.64
C LEU A 285 -0.66 5.79 -12.88
N LEU A 286 -0.99 7.05 -13.20
CA LEU A 286 -0.50 8.21 -12.46
C LEU A 286 -1.06 8.27 -11.03
N ASP A 287 -2.31 7.82 -10.81
CA ASP A 287 -2.88 7.67 -9.47
C ASP A 287 -2.01 6.74 -8.60
N THR A 288 -1.61 5.57 -9.16
CA THR A 288 -0.71 4.64 -8.47
C THR A 288 0.67 5.26 -8.23
N VAL A 289 1.26 5.92 -9.24
CA VAL A 289 2.54 6.63 -9.09
C VAL A 289 2.51 7.63 -7.93
N ALA A 290 1.45 8.44 -7.85
CA ALA A 290 1.34 9.48 -6.81
C ALA A 290 1.16 8.87 -5.41
N HIS A 291 0.40 7.79 -5.29
CA HIS A 291 0.22 7.05 -4.05
C HIS A 291 1.55 6.46 -3.58
N GLU A 292 2.19 5.66 -4.43
CA GLU A 292 3.40 4.94 -4.08
C GLU A 292 4.60 5.87 -3.82
N PHE A 293 4.73 6.97 -4.58
CA PHE A 293 5.80 7.91 -4.33
C PHE A 293 5.64 8.67 -3.01
N PHE A 294 4.40 8.94 -2.59
CA PHE A 294 4.13 9.59 -1.30
C PHE A 294 4.63 8.75 -0.12
N HIS A 295 4.64 7.44 -0.28
CA HIS A 295 5.19 6.51 0.70
C HIS A 295 6.71 6.64 0.91
N ALA A 296 7.46 7.28 0.03
CA ALA A 296 8.87 7.56 0.28
C ALA A 296 9.11 8.32 1.61
N TRP A 297 8.09 9.10 2.05
CA TRP A 297 8.02 9.68 3.39
C TRP A 297 7.14 8.84 4.33
N ASN A 298 5.86 8.70 4.00
CA ASN A 298 4.81 8.02 4.77
C ASN A 298 4.47 6.68 4.09
N VAL A 299 5.15 5.64 4.40
CA VAL A 299 5.44 4.84 5.54
C VAL A 299 6.93 4.41 5.60
N GLU A 300 7.69 4.72 4.56
CA GLU A 300 9.04 4.21 4.44
C GLU A 300 10.01 4.85 5.45
N ARG A 301 9.70 6.07 5.88
CA ARG A 301 10.51 6.80 6.86
C ARG A 301 9.71 7.31 8.06
N ILE A 302 8.50 7.81 7.85
CA ILE A 302 7.51 8.02 8.92
C ILE A 302 6.82 6.67 9.14
N ARG A 303 7.41 5.81 9.98
CA ARG A 303 7.02 4.39 10.09
C ARG A 303 6.35 4.09 11.43
N PRO A 304 5.23 3.34 11.45
CA PRO A 304 4.63 2.84 12.68
C PRO A 304 5.61 1.93 13.45
N ARG A 305 5.67 2.06 14.75
CA ARG A 305 6.50 1.18 15.61
C ARG A 305 6.16 -0.30 15.45
N ALA A 306 4.91 -0.62 15.15
CA ALA A 306 4.46 -1.99 14.93
C ALA A 306 5.05 -2.64 13.65
N LEU A 307 5.58 -1.83 12.72
CA LEU A 307 6.20 -2.27 11.46
C LEU A 307 7.73 -2.13 11.49
N GLU A 308 8.35 -1.77 12.63
CA GLU A 308 9.78 -1.54 12.73
C GLU A 308 10.44 -2.39 13.83
N PRO A 309 11.46 -3.23 13.51
CA PRO A 309 11.78 -3.68 12.17
C PRO A 309 10.71 -4.62 11.61
N PHE A 310 10.59 -4.72 10.28
CA PHE A 310 9.63 -5.64 9.67
C PHE A 310 9.99 -7.09 9.98
N ASP A 311 9.01 -7.90 10.39
CA ASP A 311 9.21 -9.31 10.71
C ASP A 311 8.80 -10.22 9.53
N PHE A 312 9.78 -10.77 8.82
CA PHE A 312 9.55 -11.64 7.68
C PHE A 312 9.02 -13.03 8.03
N ALA A 313 9.01 -13.41 9.31
CA ALA A 313 8.59 -14.72 9.76
C ALA A 313 7.13 -14.81 10.21
N ARG A 314 6.43 -13.66 10.35
CA ARG A 314 5.03 -13.60 10.81
C ARG A 314 4.29 -12.41 10.20
N ALA A 315 2.97 -12.36 10.41
CA ALA A 315 2.18 -11.20 10.04
C ALA A 315 2.57 -9.99 10.91
N ASN A 316 2.67 -8.82 10.29
CA ASN A 316 2.92 -7.55 10.96
C ASN A 316 1.57 -6.83 11.12
N MET A 317 1.17 -6.56 12.36
CA MET A 317 -0.13 -5.95 12.68
C MET A 317 0.08 -4.54 13.21
N SER A 318 -0.55 -3.55 12.59
CA SER A 318 -0.47 -2.14 12.97
C SER A 318 -1.86 -1.55 13.18
N GLY A 319 -2.00 -0.67 14.17
CA GLY A 319 -3.20 0.15 14.38
C GLY A 319 -3.20 1.45 13.59
N GLU A 320 -2.12 1.76 12.90
CA GLU A 320 -1.83 3.07 12.31
C GLU A 320 -1.98 3.10 10.78
N LEU A 321 -2.49 2.02 10.13
CA LEU A 321 -2.61 1.97 8.67
C LEU A 321 -3.62 2.97 8.12
N TRP A 322 -4.59 3.42 8.92
CA TRP A 322 -5.49 4.52 8.56
C TRP A 322 -4.72 5.81 8.23
N LEU A 323 -3.53 6.03 8.83
CA LEU A 323 -2.64 7.13 8.50
C LEU A 323 -1.67 6.71 7.38
N ALA A 324 -0.96 5.59 7.54
CA ALA A 324 0.05 5.15 6.58
C ALA A 324 -0.53 5.04 5.16
N GLU A 325 -1.66 4.37 5.01
CA GLU A 325 -2.32 4.13 3.73
C GLU A 325 -3.40 5.18 3.41
N GLY A 326 -4.19 5.52 4.44
CA GLY A 326 -5.33 6.39 4.25
C GLY A 326 -4.94 7.83 3.93
N PHE A 327 -3.94 8.39 4.59
CA PHE A 327 -3.46 9.74 4.27
C PHE A 327 -2.79 9.74 2.91
N THR A 328 -2.05 8.70 2.56
CA THR A 328 -1.49 8.53 1.21
C THR A 328 -2.59 8.48 0.14
N SER A 329 -3.72 7.78 0.43
CA SER A 329 -4.90 7.75 -0.45
C SER A 329 -5.63 9.10 -0.59
N TYR A 330 -5.48 10.00 0.38
CA TYR A 330 -5.95 11.38 0.29
C TYR A 330 -4.98 12.26 -0.51
N TYR A 331 -3.67 12.14 -0.21
CA TYR A 331 -2.65 12.99 -0.83
C TYR A 331 -2.38 12.62 -2.29
N GLY A 332 -2.39 11.35 -2.67
CA GLY A 332 -2.16 10.93 -4.06
C GLY A 332 -3.01 11.72 -5.06
N PRO A 333 -4.34 11.68 -4.99
CA PRO A 333 -5.23 12.48 -5.84
C PRO A 333 -5.06 13.99 -5.69
N LEU A 334 -4.76 14.48 -4.49
CA LEU A 334 -4.55 15.91 -4.24
C LEU A 334 -3.25 16.41 -4.90
N VAL A 335 -2.18 15.62 -4.84
CA VAL A 335 -0.91 15.89 -5.53
C VAL A 335 -1.11 15.93 -7.05
N ILE A 336 -1.85 14.98 -7.61
CA ILE A 336 -2.20 14.95 -9.05
C ILE A 336 -2.98 16.21 -9.45
N LEU A 337 -3.95 16.63 -8.63
CA LEU A 337 -4.70 17.86 -8.87
C LEU A 337 -3.78 19.09 -8.83
N ARG A 338 -2.97 19.21 -7.79
CA ARG A 338 -2.03 20.33 -7.59
C ARG A 338 -0.95 20.37 -8.65
N ALA A 339 -0.51 19.21 -9.17
CA ALA A 339 0.37 19.09 -10.33
C ALA A 339 -0.31 19.48 -11.65
N GLY A 340 -1.62 19.78 -11.65
CA GLY A 340 -2.40 20.15 -12.84
C GLY A 340 -2.63 19.00 -13.81
N LEU A 341 -2.66 17.76 -13.31
CA LEU A 341 -2.87 16.52 -14.07
C LEU A 341 -4.31 16.00 -14.00
N SER A 342 -5.14 16.55 -13.11
CA SER A 342 -6.58 16.28 -13.01
C SER A 342 -7.38 17.55 -12.79
N LYS A 343 -8.71 17.45 -12.84
CA LYS A 343 -9.62 18.57 -12.60
C LYS A 343 -10.15 18.55 -11.17
N PRO A 344 -10.49 19.72 -10.57
CA PRO A 344 -11.09 19.78 -9.25
C PRO A 344 -12.34 18.90 -9.10
N GLY A 345 -13.18 18.83 -10.15
CA GLY A 345 -14.39 17.99 -10.14
C GLY A 345 -14.10 16.50 -9.97
N ASP A 346 -13.02 15.99 -10.59
CA ASP A 346 -12.63 14.57 -10.48
C ASP A 346 -12.18 14.24 -9.05
N PHE A 347 -11.40 15.14 -8.43
CA PHE A 347 -10.97 15.03 -7.04
C PHE A 347 -12.18 15.05 -6.08
N ILE A 348 -13.09 16.00 -6.24
CA ILE A 348 -14.29 16.12 -5.39
C ILE A 348 -15.21 14.90 -5.54
N ALA A 349 -15.40 14.38 -6.75
CA ALA A 349 -16.19 13.17 -6.99
C ALA A 349 -15.57 11.94 -6.28
N ARG A 350 -14.24 11.82 -6.28
CA ARG A 350 -13.52 10.78 -5.54
C ARG A 350 -13.75 10.90 -4.02
N LEU A 351 -13.67 12.10 -3.47
CA LEU A 351 -13.94 12.34 -2.05
C LEU A 351 -15.39 11.97 -1.68
N ALA A 352 -16.36 12.32 -2.52
CA ALA A 352 -17.76 11.93 -2.33
C ALA A 352 -17.91 10.39 -2.30
N SER A 353 -17.22 9.68 -3.19
CA SER A 353 -17.19 8.21 -3.21
C SER A 353 -16.62 7.63 -1.92
N PHE A 354 -15.54 8.18 -1.38
CA PHE A 354 -14.94 7.73 -0.11
C PHE A 354 -15.89 7.97 1.06
N ILE A 355 -16.47 9.16 1.17
CA ILE A 355 -17.45 9.51 2.22
C ILE A 355 -18.65 8.56 2.17
N ASN A 356 -19.24 8.35 1.00
CA ASN A 356 -20.37 7.44 0.80
C ASN A 356 -20.03 6.01 1.27
N ARG A 357 -18.84 5.50 0.90
CA ARG A 357 -18.42 4.16 1.28
C ARG A 357 -18.31 4.00 2.80
N VAL A 358 -17.75 5.00 3.50
CA VAL A 358 -17.63 4.98 4.96
C VAL A 358 -18.99 5.11 5.63
N GLN A 359 -19.83 6.06 5.19
CA GLN A 359 -21.14 6.32 5.80
C GLN A 359 -22.12 5.17 5.62
N MET A 360 -22.08 4.50 4.46
CA MET A 360 -23.02 3.43 4.12
C MET A 360 -22.55 2.03 4.57
N SER A 361 -21.31 1.90 5.05
CA SER A 361 -20.80 0.60 5.51
C SER A 361 -21.27 0.29 6.93
N PRO A 362 -21.94 -0.86 7.16
CA PRO A 362 -22.31 -1.28 8.51
C PRO A 362 -21.10 -1.63 9.40
N GLY A 363 -19.93 -1.90 8.82
CA GLY A 363 -18.69 -2.19 9.54
C GLY A 363 -18.27 -1.07 10.48
N ARG A 364 -18.62 0.18 10.17
CA ARG A 364 -18.33 1.35 11.00
C ARG A 364 -18.94 1.27 12.41
N GLU A 365 -20.13 0.69 12.53
CA GLU A 365 -20.79 0.51 13.83
C GLU A 365 -20.12 -0.56 14.71
N LEU A 366 -19.27 -1.40 14.12
CA LEU A 366 -18.64 -2.53 14.80
C LEU A 366 -17.21 -2.23 15.28
N ARG A 367 -16.46 -1.40 14.54
CA ARG A 367 -15.04 -1.16 14.77
C ARG A 367 -14.64 0.25 14.37
N SER A 368 -13.62 0.77 15.03
CA SER A 368 -12.96 2.04 14.73
C SER A 368 -12.00 1.95 13.53
N ALA A 369 -11.48 3.08 13.05
CA ALA A 369 -10.46 3.12 12.01
C ALA A 369 -9.14 2.46 12.48
N GLU A 370 -8.79 2.63 13.76
CA GLU A 370 -7.66 1.95 14.40
C GLU A 370 -7.86 0.42 14.39
N ASP A 371 -9.05 -0.07 14.76
CA ASP A 371 -9.36 -1.51 14.73
C ASP A 371 -9.36 -2.08 13.31
N MET A 372 -9.86 -1.32 12.32
CA MET A 372 -9.82 -1.73 10.91
C MET A 372 -8.38 -1.88 10.41
N SER A 373 -7.48 -1.00 10.85
CA SER A 373 -6.04 -1.12 10.54
C SER A 373 -5.46 -2.45 11.07
N ARG A 374 -5.81 -2.84 12.29
CA ARG A 374 -5.36 -4.12 12.88
C ARG A 374 -5.90 -5.36 12.17
N LEU A 375 -6.95 -5.23 11.36
CA LEU A 375 -7.50 -6.35 10.59
C LEU A 375 -6.72 -6.63 9.29
N ALA A 376 -5.77 -5.80 8.90
CA ALA A 376 -5.01 -5.95 7.67
C ALA A 376 -4.49 -7.38 7.42
N PRO A 377 -3.91 -8.11 8.40
CA PRO A 377 -3.47 -9.49 8.19
C PRO A 377 -4.55 -10.47 7.72
N PHE A 378 -5.83 -10.14 7.91
CA PHE A 378 -6.98 -11.00 7.55
C PHE A 378 -7.69 -10.56 6.26
N VAL A 379 -7.49 -9.31 5.81
CA VAL A 379 -8.26 -8.70 4.71
C VAL A 379 -7.40 -8.24 3.54
N ASP A 380 -6.10 -8.18 3.74
CA ASP A 380 -5.13 -7.85 2.69
C ASP A 380 -5.05 -8.97 1.62
N ALA A 381 -4.15 -8.85 0.66
CA ALA A 381 -4.06 -9.60 -0.58
C ALA A 381 -4.07 -11.14 -0.47
N ALA A 382 -3.91 -11.73 0.72
CA ALA A 382 -4.00 -13.19 0.90
C ALA A 382 -5.43 -13.68 0.73
N ALA A 383 -5.67 -14.48 -0.31
CA ALA A 383 -6.98 -15.05 -0.57
C ALA A 383 -7.36 -16.13 0.46
N SER A 384 -8.56 -16.01 1.05
CA SER A 384 -9.18 -17.01 1.90
C SER A 384 -10.02 -17.97 1.07
N ILE A 385 -10.00 -19.26 1.38
CA ILE A 385 -10.83 -20.26 0.71
C ILE A 385 -12.29 -20.14 1.19
N ASP A 386 -12.47 -19.87 2.47
CA ASP A 386 -13.77 -19.70 3.10
C ASP A 386 -14.39 -18.32 2.80
N ARG A 387 -15.72 -18.27 2.89
CA ARG A 387 -16.46 -17.02 2.80
C ARG A 387 -16.31 -16.21 4.07
N ARG A 388 -16.00 -14.92 3.93
CA ARG A 388 -15.84 -13.98 5.04
C ARG A 388 -16.97 -12.95 5.01
N SER A 389 -17.31 -12.42 6.19
CA SER A 389 -18.31 -11.35 6.34
C SER A 389 -17.73 -9.94 6.17
N VAL A 390 -16.57 -9.82 5.53
CA VAL A 390 -15.84 -8.55 5.40
C VAL A 390 -16.67 -7.42 4.78
N ASP A 391 -17.58 -7.74 3.85
CA ASP A 391 -18.48 -6.74 3.25
C ASP A 391 -19.35 -6.02 4.29
N ASN A 392 -19.67 -6.67 5.43
CA ASN A 392 -20.49 -6.13 6.52
C ASN A 392 -19.69 -5.71 7.75
N THR A 393 -18.44 -6.15 7.88
CA THR A 393 -17.69 -6.04 9.14
C THR A 393 -16.39 -5.26 9.01
N PHE A 394 -16.03 -4.85 7.79
CA PHE A 394 -14.78 -4.18 7.50
C PHE A 394 -14.98 -2.98 6.57
N ILE A 395 -14.28 -1.90 6.86
CA ILE A 395 -14.06 -0.77 5.95
C ILE A 395 -12.56 -0.69 5.71
N SER A 396 -12.15 -0.57 4.45
CA SER A 396 -10.74 -0.39 4.11
C SER A 396 -10.17 0.86 4.81
N TYR A 397 -9.06 0.67 5.53
CA TYR A 397 -8.31 1.74 6.18
C TYR A 397 -7.76 2.75 5.15
N TYR A 398 -7.56 2.36 3.89
CA TYR A 398 -7.30 3.28 2.78
C TYR A 398 -8.43 4.30 2.63
N THR A 399 -9.65 3.81 2.49
CA THR A 399 -10.83 4.66 2.26
C THR A 399 -11.21 5.46 3.51
N TRP A 400 -11.26 4.79 4.68
CA TRP A 400 -11.63 5.47 5.92
C TRP A 400 -10.56 6.48 6.34
N GLY A 401 -9.29 6.10 6.27
CA GLY A 401 -8.19 7.01 6.57
C GLY A 401 -8.14 8.22 5.62
N ALA A 402 -8.46 8.04 4.33
CA ALA A 402 -8.56 9.16 3.39
C ALA A 402 -9.68 10.14 3.78
N THR A 403 -10.83 9.65 4.29
CA THR A 403 -11.88 10.54 4.80
C THR A 403 -11.47 11.23 6.11
N ILE A 404 -10.76 10.54 7.00
CA ILE A 404 -10.19 11.13 8.22
C ILE A 404 -9.21 12.26 7.83
N ALA A 405 -8.30 12.00 6.87
CA ALA A 405 -7.36 13.01 6.37
C ALA A 405 -8.08 14.25 5.82
N LEU A 406 -9.10 14.06 4.99
CA LEU A 406 -9.96 15.14 4.51
C LEU A 406 -10.59 15.93 5.67
N GLY A 407 -11.20 15.22 6.62
CA GLY A 407 -11.86 15.84 7.78
C GLY A 407 -10.89 16.63 8.65
N LEU A 408 -9.67 16.09 8.84
CA LEU A 408 -8.63 16.75 9.62
C LEU A 408 -8.08 17.99 8.89
N ASP A 409 -7.77 17.89 7.60
CA ASP A 409 -7.27 19.03 6.81
C ASP A 409 -8.27 20.19 6.80
N LEU A 410 -9.55 19.89 6.50
CA LEU A 410 -10.60 20.92 6.50
C LEU A 410 -10.86 21.49 7.90
N SER A 411 -10.78 20.68 8.96
CA SER A 411 -10.95 21.13 10.34
C SER A 411 -9.82 22.05 10.79
N LEU A 412 -8.58 21.73 10.47
CA LEU A 412 -7.42 22.58 10.76
C LEU A 412 -7.54 23.93 10.05
N ARG A 413 -7.88 23.93 8.76
CA ARG A 413 -8.10 25.14 7.97
C ARG A 413 -9.25 25.99 8.51
N ASP A 414 -10.37 25.37 8.89
CA ASP A 414 -11.54 26.09 9.44
C ASP A 414 -11.22 26.75 10.78
N ARG A 415 -10.47 26.08 11.66
CA ARG A 415 -10.09 26.59 12.99
C ARG A 415 -9.06 27.72 12.96
N THR A 416 -8.27 27.80 11.90
CA THR A 416 -7.10 28.70 11.83
C THR A 416 -7.16 29.67 10.64
N ASP A 417 -8.32 29.81 9.99
CA ASP A 417 -8.49 30.61 8.77
C ASP A 417 -7.46 30.25 7.68
N GLY A 418 -7.14 28.95 7.55
CA GLY A 418 -6.21 28.41 6.56
C GLY A 418 -4.73 28.49 6.93
N MET A 419 -4.37 29.03 8.11
CA MET A 419 -2.96 29.13 8.53
C MET A 419 -2.33 27.79 8.88
N VAL A 420 -3.10 26.84 9.40
CA VAL A 420 -2.64 25.47 9.69
C VAL A 420 -3.40 24.49 8.79
N THR A 421 -2.67 23.58 8.20
CA THR A 421 -3.19 22.58 7.25
C THR A 421 -2.67 21.19 7.63
N LEU A 422 -3.17 20.16 6.97
CA LEU A 422 -2.65 18.80 7.16
C LEU A 422 -1.18 18.69 6.76
N ASP A 423 -0.71 19.46 5.77
CA ASP A 423 0.70 19.50 5.38
C ASP A 423 1.62 19.86 6.56
N HIS A 424 1.18 20.74 7.46
CA HIS A 424 1.95 21.07 8.68
C HIS A 424 2.04 19.87 9.64
N CYS A 425 0.99 19.06 9.75
CA CYS A 425 1.03 17.84 10.55
C CYS A 425 1.99 16.81 9.93
N MET A 426 1.96 16.65 8.61
CA MET A 426 2.86 15.73 7.91
C MET A 426 4.32 16.16 8.04
N ARG A 427 4.61 17.47 7.96
CA ARG A 427 5.96 18.01 8.22
C ARG A 427 6.42 17.76 9.65
N ALA A 428 5.55 18.00 10.64
CA ALA A 428 5.89 17.75 12.04
C ALA A 428 6.17 16.27 12.32
N LEU A 429 5.48 15.35 11.63
CA LEU A 429 5.78 13.92 11.70
C LEU A 429 7.09 13.59 10.98
N TRP A 430 7.35 14.22 9.84
CA TRP A 430 8.60 14.07 9.12
C TRP A 430 9.80 14.48 9.96
N GLU A 431 9.79 15.69 10.51
CA GLU A 431 10.86 16.25 11.36
C GLU A 431 11.13 15.37 12.59
N ALA A 432 10.09 14.79 13.18
CA ALA A 432 10.23 13.99 14.41
C ALA A 432 10.61 12.53 14.17
N HIS A 433 10.17 11.93 13.07
CA HIS A 433 10.21 10.48 12.88
C HIS A 433 10.91 10.04 11.59
N GLY A 434 10.83 10.82 10.51
CA GLY A 434 11.38 10.44 9.21
C GLY A 434 12.75 11.04 8.91
N GLU A 435 12.91 12.36 9.11
CA GLU A 435 14.17 13.08 8.84
C GLU A 435 15.35 12.53 9.63
N PRO A 436 15.23 12.18 10.94
CA PRO A 436 16.34 11.63 11.70
C PRO A 436 16.93 10.34 11.13
N GLY A 437 16.19 9.62 10.28
CA GLY A 437 16.64 8.40 9.62
C GLY A 437 16.79 7.21 10.56
N GLY A 438 17.72 6.31 10.25
CA GLY A 438 17.99 5.10 11.01
C GLY A 438 19.49 4.80 11.13
N ARG A 439 19.85 3.90 12.06
CA ARG A 439 21.23 3.41 12.31
C ARG A 439 21.92 2.84 11.08
N ALA A 440 21.13 2.36 10.12
CA ALA A 440 21.56 1.88 8.82
C ALA A 440 20.41 1.98 7.82
N PRO A 441 20.69 2.06 6.51
CA PRO A 441 19.64 1.98 5.49
C PRO A 441 18.75 0.73 5.69
N GLY A 442 17.43 0.90 5.55
CA GLY A 442 16.45 -0.15 5.82
C GLY A 442 15.83 -0.10 7.23
N TYR A 443 16.41 0.65 8.17
CA TYR A 443 15.87 0.85 9.52
C TYR A 443 15.40 2.29 9.74
N VAL A 444 14.45 2.45 10.68
CA VAL A 444 13.96 3.74 11.20
C VAL A 444 14.15 3.75 12.72
N ASP A 445 14.98 4.68 13.24
CA ASP A 445 15.30 4.70 14.68
C ASP A 445 14.24 5.41 15.53
N HIS A 446 13.38 6.22 14.91
CA HIS A 446 12.32 6.98 15.56
C HIS A 446 10.92 6.60 15.04
N PRO A 447 10.53 5.30 15.06
CA PRO A 447 9.19 4.91 14.61
C PRO A 447 8.13 5.49 15.55
N TYR A 448 7.00 5.93 14.98
CA TYR A 448 5.94 6.58 15.74
C TYR A 448 4.93 5.60 16.35
N THR A 449 4.22 6.08 17.36
CA THR A 449 3.07 5.43 17.99
C THR A 449 1.81 6.27 17.81
N MET A 450 0.64 5.72 18.15
CA MET A 450 -0.63 6.46 18.16
C MET A 450 -0.57 7.72 19.05
N SER A 451 0.17 7.66 20.18
CA SER A 451 0.37 8.83 21.06
C SER A 451 1.16 9.93 20.36
N ASP A 452 2.23 9.56 19.65
CA ASP A 452 3.06 10.54 18.94
C ASP A 452 2.28 11.29 17.87
N LEU A 453 1.34 10.60 17.17
CA LEU A 453 0.44 11.22 16.20
C LEU A 453 -0.49 12.25 16.86
N LYS A 454 -1.07 11.89 18.00
CA LYS A 454 -1.96 12.79 18.75
C LYS A 454 -1.19 14.00 19.29
N ASP A 455 0.02 13.79 19.82
CA ASP A 455 0.86 14.87 20.33
C ASP A 455 1.34 15.80 19.20
N ALA A 456 1.62 15.26 18.01
CA ALA A 456 1.93 16.07 16.83
C ALA A 456 0.74 16.95 16.43
N LEU A 457 -0.48 16.40 16.41
CA LEU A 457 -1.69 17.17 16.13
C LEU A 457 -1.93 18.26 17.18
N ALA A 458 -1.79 17.94 18.47
CA ALA A 458 -1.94 18.90 19.57
C ALA A 458 -0.95 20.07 19.44
N ARG A 459 0.30 19.76 19.10
CA ARG A 459 1.36 20.76 18.90
C ARG A 459 1.07 21.66 17.70
N VAL A 460 0.76 21.06 16.54
CA VAL A 460 0.53 21.81 15.30
C VAL A 460 -0.73 22.68 15.39
N SER A 461 -1.81 22.14 15.96
CA SER A 461 -3.05 22.91 16.17
C SER A 461 -2.98 23.90 17.34
N SER A 462 -1.96 23.80 18.20
CA SER A 462 -1.89 24.51 19.49
C SER A 462 -3.10 24.26 20.39
N ASP A 463 -3.75 23.10 20.26
CA ASP A 463 -4.98 22.75 20.96
C ASP A 463 -5.03 21.24 21.29
N THR A 464 -4.63 20.90 22.51
CA THR A 464 -4.66 19.51 23.01
C THR A 464 -6.09 18.97 23.07
N GLY A 465 -7.07 19.82 23.46
CA GLY A 465 -8.47 19.39 23.54
C GLY A 465 -9.04 19.02 22.17
N PHE A 466 -8.66 19.74 21.12
CA PHE A 466 -9.03 19.37 19.75
C PHE A 466 -8.40 18.03 19.34
N ALA A 467 -7.12 17.83 19.63
CA ALA A 467 -6.45 16.57 19.30
C ALA A 467 -7.07 15.37 20.02
N ASP A 468 -7.34 15.52 21.33
CA ASP A 468 -8.00 14.48 22.13
C ASP A 468 -9.41 14.15 21.60
N ASP A 469 -10.24 15.18 21.33
CA ASP A 469 -11.59 15.01 20.77
C ASP A 469 -11.56 14.34 19.38
N PHE A 470 -10.67 14.80 18.50
CA PHE A 470 -10.56 14.26 17.16
C PHE A 470 -10.16 12.76 17.16
N PHE A 471 -9.18 12.39 17.97
CA PHE A 471 -8.76 11.00 18.10
C PHE A 471 -9.85 10.12 18.71
N ALA A 472 -10.47 10.58 19.80
CA ALA A 472 -11.51 9.83 20.49
C ALA A 472 -12.74 9.57 19.62
N ARG A 473 -13.16 10.52 18.79
CA ARG A 473 -14.38 10.42 17.99
C ARG A 473 -14.19 9.76 16.64
N PHE A 474 -13.12 10.12 15.91
CA PHE A 474 -13.00 9.77 14.49
C PHE A 474 -11.97 8.69 14.20
N ILE A 475 -11.01 8.44 15.11
CA ILE A 475 -9.96 7.42 14.92
C ILE A 475 -10.23 6.20 15.80
N GLN A 476 -10.50 6.40 17.08
CA GLN A 476 -10.79 5.35 18.08
C GLN A 476 -12.29 5.13 18.28
N GLY A 477 -13.11 6.10 17.91
CA GLY A 477 -14.56 6.03 17.89
C GLY A 477 -15.12 5.66 16.51
N HIS A 478 -16.44 5.84 16.38
CA HIS A 478 -17.21 5.43 15.19
C HIS A 478 -17.85 6.62 14.48
N GLU A 479 -17.55 7.86 14.93
CA GLU A 479 -18.18 9.04 14.37
C GLU A 479 -17.59 9.39 13.01
N VAL A 480 -18.38 10.10 12.22
CA VAL A 480 -17.98 10.66 10.92
C VAL A 480 -17.89 12.17 11.06
N VAL A 481 -16.86 12.76 10.48
CA VAL A 481 -16.65 14.21 10.49
C VAL A 481 -17.82 14.90 9.78
N ASP A 482 -18.22 16.09 10.24
CA ASP A 482 -19.26 16.91 9.62
C ASP A 482 -18.74 17.53 8.30
N TYR A 483 -18.71 16.70 7.24
CA TYR A 483 -18.28 17.13 5.91
C TYR A 483 -19.20 18.17 5.30
N GLN A 484 -20.50 18.16 5.64
CA GLN A 484 -21.44 19.16 5.13
C GLN A 484 -21.03 20.57 5.56
N ARG A 485 -20.75 20.76 6.83
CA ARG A 485 -20.31 22.04 7.38
C ARG A 485 -18.94 22.45 6.84
N LEU A 486 -17.97 21.53 6.83
CA LEU A 486 -16.60 21.84 6.43
C LEU A 486 -16.48 22.13 4.93
N LEU A 487 -17.12 21.37 4.08
CA LEU A 487 -17.10 21.57 2.63
C LEU A 487 -17.84 22.87 2.23
N ALA A 488 -18.88 23.27 3.00
CA ALA A 488 -19.52 24.57 2.79
C ALA A 488 -18.56 25.75 3.00
N ARG A 489 -17.54 25.61 3.86
CA ARG A 489 -16.47 26.62 4.03
C ARG A 489 -15.63 26.79 2.77
N ALA A 490 -15.47 25.71 1.98
CA ALA A 490 -14.80 25.73 0.68
C ALA A 490 -15.76 26.04 -0.49
N GLY A 491 -17.03 26.39 -0.19
CA GLY A 491 -18.04 26.68 -1.21
C GLY A 491 -18.51 25.46 -1.98
N PHE A 492 -18.56 24.28 -1.33
CA PHE A 492 -19.19 23.08 -1.87
C PHE A 492 -20.49 22.77 -1.11
N LEU A 493 -21.45 22.24 -1.82
CA LEU A 493 -22.72 21.78 -1.26
C LEU A 493 -22.71 20.26 -1.21
N VAL A 494 -23.00 19.71 -0.04
CA VAL A 494 -23.25 18.28 0.16
C VAL A 494 -24.77 18.09 0.16
N ARG A 495 -25.26 17.25 -0.75
CA ARG A 495 -26.71 17.00 -0.90
C ARG A 495 -26.98 15.54 -1.28
N PRO A 496 -28.22 15.02 -1.08
CA PRO A 496 -28.57 13.70 -1.57
C PRO A 496 -28.35 13.59 -3.09
N ALA A 497 -27.65 12.52 -3.52
CA ALA A 497 -27.36 12.26 -4.94
C ALA A 497 -28.63 11.88 -5.72
N SER A 498 -29.63 11.32 -5.05
CA SER A 498 -30.90 10.87 -5.65
C SER A 498 -32.05 11.14 -4.68
N PRO A 499 -32.50 12.41 -4.52
CA PRO A 499 -33.57 12.75 -3.59
C PRO A 499 -34.88 12.01 -3.92
N GLY A 500 -35.52 11.49 -2.88
CA GLY A 500 -36.80 10.78 -3.01
C GLY A 500 -36.74 9.41 -3.70
N ARG A 501 -35.54 8.90 -4.04
CA ARG A 501 -35.37 7.57 -4.63
C ARG A 501 -35.44 6.48 -3.57
N ALA A 502 -36.32 5.51 -3.77
CA ALA A 502 -36.42 4.35 -2.90
C ALA A 502 -35.16 3.47 -2.97
N PHE A 503 -34.83 2.85 -1.85
CA PHE A 503 -33.62 2.07 -1.66
C PHE A 503 -33.90 0.79 -0.85
N ALA A 504 -33.37 -0.33 -1.35
CA ALA A 504 -33.47 -1.64 -0.70
C ALA A 504 -32.17 -2.07 0.02
N GLY A 505 -31.08 -1.38 -0.22
CA GLY A 505 -29.73 -1.74 0.21
C GLY A 505 -28.78 -1.85 -0.98
N LEU A 506 -27.46 -1.78 -0.73
CA LEU A 506 -26.43 -2.04 -1.75
C LEU A 506 -26.32 -3.54 -1.99
N LEU A 507 -27.09 -4.06 -2.92
CA LEU A 507 -27.09 -5.48 -3.29
C LEU A 507 -26.15 -5.71 -4.48
N ARG A 508 -25.32 -6.73 -4.40
CA ARG A 508 -24.59 -7.27 -5.56
C ARG A 508 -25.40 -8.38 -6.18
N LEU A 509 -26.04 -8.08 -7.31
CA LEU A 509 -26.87 -9.01 -8.05
C LEU A 509 -26.12 -9.47 -9.31
N GLN A 510 -26.30 -10.73 -9.67
CA GLN A 510 -25.84 -11.32 -10.92
C GLN A 510 -26.98 -12.11 -11.56
N ASP A 511 -27.21 -11.87 -12.85
CA ASP A 511 -28.20 -12.62 -13.58
C ASP A 511 -27.71 -14.04 -13.82
N ALA A 512 -28.49 -15.01 -13.35
CA ALA A 512 -28.23 -16.43 -13.47
C ALA A 512 -29.53 -17.17 -13.82
N GLN A 513 -29.50 -17.90 -14.92
CA GLN A 513 -30.67 -18.68 -15.40
C GLN A 513 -31.97 -17.86 -15.52
N GLY A 514 -31.85 -16.61 -16.00
CA GLY A 514 -33.00 -15.71 -16.19
C GLY A 514 -33.59 -15.16 -14.87
N ARG A 515 -32.78 -15.08 -13.81
CA ARG A 515 -33.15 -14.55 -12.50
C ARG A 515 -31.98 -13.82 -11.85
N PRO A 516 -32.20 -12.74 -11.09
CA PRO A 516 -31.13 -12.10 -10.31
C PRO A 516 -30.85 -12.90 -9.03
N ARG A 517 -29.60 -13.27 -8.86
CA ARG A 517 -29.06 -13.93 -7.66
C ARG A 517 -28.24 -12.94 -6.85
N VAL A 518 -28.36 -12.97 -5.55
CA VAL A 518 -27.54 -12.22 -4.62
C VAL A 518 -26.16 -12.88 -4.52
N VAL A 519 -25.11 -12.24 -5.02
CA VAL A 519 -23.75 -12.81 -5.05
C VAL A 519 -22.82 -12.21 -3.98
N GLY A 520 -23.21 -11.10 -3.34
CA GLY A 520 -22.51 -10.47 -2.23
C GLY A 520 -23.20 -10.68 -0.88
N ALA A 521 -22.58 -10.21 0.20
CA ALA A 521 -23.28 -10.09 1.47
C ALA A 521 -24.39 -9.05 1.35
N VAL A 522 -25.52 -9.30 1.99
CA VAL A 522 -26.59 -8.30 2.15
C VAL A 522 -26.19 -7.37 3.29
N PRO A 523 -26.14 -6.05 3.09
CA PRO A 523 -25.66 -5.13 4.13
C PRO A 523 -26.50 -5.18 5.40
N PHE A 524 -25.87 -5.32 6.55
CA PHE A 524 -26.55 -5.34 7.86
C PHE A 524 -27.46 -4.11 8.03
N GLY A 525 -28.66 -4.32 8.55
CA GLY A 525 -29.62 -3.26 8.80
C GLY A 525 -30.27 -2.66 7.55
N SER A 526 -29.88 -3.06 6.33
CA SER A 526 -30.54 -2.60 5.10
C SER A 526 -31.97 -3.13 5.01
N PRO A 527 -32.87 -2.47 4.25
CA PRO A 527 -34.21 -2.99 4.01
C PRO A 527 -34.23 -4.43 3.52
N ALA A 528 -33.35 -4.81 2.61
CA ALA A 528 -33.26 -6.19 2.10
C ALA A 528 -32.82 -7.18 3.18
N TYR A 529 -31.87 -6.79 4.04
CA TYR A 529 -31.44 -7.60 5.18
C TYR A 529 -32.60 -7.85 6.17
N LEU A 530 -33.33 -6.78 6.51
CA LEU A 530 -34.49 -6.86 7.42
C LEU A 530 -35.66 -7.67 6.82
N ALA A 531 -35.81 -7.69 5.48
CA ALA A 531 -36.73 -8.56 4.77
C ALA A 531 -36.27 -10.02 4.73
N GLY A 532 -35.06 -10.32 5.28
CA GLY A 532 -34.53 -11.68 5.39
C GLY A 532 -33.80 -12.17 4.12
N LEU A 533 -33.44 -11.27 3.18
CA LEU A 533 -32.65 -11.64 2.00
C LEU A 533 -31.21 -11.95 2.41
N GLU A 534 -30.63 -12.97 1.78
CA GLU A 534 -29.27 -13.43 2.05
C GLU A 534 -28.51 -13.74 0.75
N ARG A 535 -27.19 -13.91 0.89
CA ARG A 535 -26.33 -14.37 -0.22
C ARG A 535 -26.81 -15.71 -0.76
N ASP A 536 -26.72 -15.88 -2.06
CA ASP A 536 -27.16 -17.03 -2.86
C ASP A 536 -28.68 -17.13 -3.07
N ASP A 537 -29.50 -16.27 -2.46
CA ASP A 537 -30.94 -16.20 -2.77
C ASP A 537 -31.16 -15.72 -4.21
N VAL A 538 -32.19 -16.25 -4.81
CA VAL A 538 -32.66 -15.89 -6.15
C VAL A 538 -33.95 -15.08 -6.02
N ILE A 539 -33.96 -13.83 -6.46
CA ILE A 539 -35.12 -12.95 -6.37
C ILE A 539 -36.12 -13.37 -7.44
N LEU A 540 -37.39 -13.56 -7.08
CA LEU A 540 -38.46 -14.02 -7.94
C LEU A 540 -39.43 -12.91 -8.27
N ALA A 541 -39.79 -12.08 -7.27
CA ALA A 541 -40.75 -10.99 -7.45
C ALA A 541 -40.60 -9.90 -6.41
N VAL A 542 -40.98 -8.68 -6.75
CA VAL A 542 -41.14 -7.52 -5.83
C VAL A 542 -42.60 -7.06 -5.99
N ALA A 543 -43.40 -7.16 -4.92
CA ALA A 543 -44.86 -7.06 -4.98
C ALA A 543 -45.42 -7.99 -6.07
N ASP A 544 -46.27 -7.49 -6.94
CA ASP A 544 -46.88 -8.25 -8.03
C ASP A 544 -46.00 -8.37 -9.30
N LEU A 545 -44.79 -7.80 -9.28
CA LEU A 545 -43.90 -7.75 -10.43
C LEU A 545 -42.92 -8.93 -10.39
N GLY A 546 -43.00 -9.83 -11.35
CA GLY A 546 -41.99 -10.87 -11.55
C GLY A 546 -40.67 -10.23 -11.98
N VAL A 547 -39.56 -10.70 -11.39
CA VAL A 547 -38.21 -10.18 -11.61
C VAL A 547 -37.40 -11.24 -12.36
N THR A 548 -36.86 -10.90 -13.53
CA THR A 548 -36.07 -11.80 -14.39
C THR A 548 -34.60 -11.38 -14.52
N SER A 549 -34.28 -10.16 -14.11
CA SER A 549 -32.92 -9.61 -14.15
C SER A 549 -32.65 -8.65 -12.98
N ALA A 550 -31.41 -8.34 -12.72
CA ALA A 550 -31.02 -7.30 -11.78
C ALA A 550 -31.61 -5.92 -12.16
N ALA A 551 -31.71 -5.64 -13.46
CA ALA A 551 -32.33 -4.40 -13.95
C ALA A 551 -33.85 -4.35 -13.64
N ASP A 552 -34.55 -5.47 -13.74
CA ASP A 552 -35.98 -5.53 -13.36
C ASP A 552 -36.18 -5.28 -11.87
N PHE A 553 -35.28 -5.82 -11.03
CA PHE A 553 -35.29 -5.54 -9.60
C PHE A 553 -35.08 -4.04 -9.31
N ASP A 554 -34.10 -3.42 -9.94
CA ASP A 554 -33.82 -1.99 -9.77
C ASP A 554 -35.00 -1.12 -10.25
N LEU A 555 -35.68 -1.50 -11.35
CA LEU A 555 -36.88 -0.84 -11.84
C LEU A 555 -38.05 -0.99 -10.87
N ALA A 556 -38.27 -2.21 -10.34
CA ALA A 556 -39.32 -2.46 -9.38
C ALA A 556 -39.17 -1.67 -8.08
N ILE A 557 -37.95 -1.50 -7.61
CA ILE A 557 -37.64 -0.64 -6.45
C ILE A 557 -37.71 0.84 -6.82
N GLY A 558 -37.10 1.23 -7.95
CA GLY A 558 -37.04 2.64 -8.39
C GLY A 558 -38.37 3.29 -8.72
N GLY A 559 -39.40 2.48 -9.01
CA GLY A 559 -40.78 2.94 -9.20
C GLY A 559 -41.57 3.19 -7.91
N ARG A 560 -40.95 3.04 -6.73
CA ARG A 560 -41.58 3.18 -5.42
C ARG A 560 -41.07 4.44 -4.71
N ALA A 561 -41.76 4.76 -3.60
CA ALA A 561 -41.35 5.85 -2.72
C ALA A 561 -40.61 5.34 -1.45
N PRO A 562 -39.72 6.14 -0.86
CA PRO A 562 -39.22 5.87 0.49
C PRO A 562 -40.37 5.72 1.49
N GLY A 563 -40.32 4.69 2.33
CA GLY A 563 -41.36 4.36 3.29
C GLY A 563 -42.36 3.31 2.79
N ASP A 564 -42.40 2.99 1.48
CA ASP A 564 -43.26 1.93 0.95
C ASP A 564 -42.86 0.57 1.54
N GLU A 565 -43.89 -0.23 1.88
CA GLU A 565 -43.72 -1.63 2.28
C GLU A 565 -44.19 -2.53 1.14
N VAL A 566 -43.30 -3.35 0.64
CA VAL A 566 -43.57 -4.24 -0.48
C VAL A 566 -43.17 -5.68 -0.19
N GLU A 567 -43.96 -6.63 -0.67
CA GLU A 567 -43.60 -8.02 -0.56
C GLU A 567 -42.41 -8.35 -1.46
N LEU A 568 -41.41 -9.03 -0.91
CA LEU A 568 -40.24 -9.56 -1.61
C LEU A 568 -40.32 -11.07 -1.61
N VAL A 569 -40.40 -11.68 -2.81
CA VAL A 569 -40.43 -13.14 -2.96
C VAL A 569 -39.07 -13.59 -3.52
N PHE A 570 -38.44 -14.53 -2.85
CA PHE A 570 -37.18 -15.10 -3.28
C PHE A 570 -37.11 -16.61 -3.04
N GLU A 571 -36.19 -17.28 -3.70
CA GLU A 571 -35.91 -18.70 -3.51
C GLU A 571 -34.59 -18.87 -2.73
N ARG A 572 -34.64 -19.64 -1.67
CA ARG A 572 -33.51 -20.06 -0.87
C ARG A 572 -33.41 -21.58 -0.88
N ARG A 573 -32.34 -22.11 -1.50
CA ARG A 573 -32.10 -23.57 -1.57
C ARG A 573 -33.29 -24.37 -2.04
N GLY A 574 -33.98 -23.88 -3.08
CA GLY A 574 -35.17 -24.53 -3.67
C GLY A 574 -36.48 -24.25 -2.93
N GLN A 575 -36.47 -23.49 -1.84
CA GLN A 575 -37.68 -23.12 -1.11
C GLN A 575 -38.06 -21.66 -1.38
N ARG A 576 -39.33 -21.43 -1.67
CA ARG A 576 -39.89 -20.09 -1.81
C ARG A 576 -40.07 -19.45 -0.45
N VAL A 577 -39.47 -18.26 -0.29
CA VAL A 577 -39.54 -17.45 0.94
C VAL A 577 -40.14 -16.10 0.59
N THR A 578 -40.91 -15.55 1.51
CA THR A 578 -41.51 -14.21 1.39
C THR A 578 -41.02 -13.36 2.56
N GLY A 579 -40.55 -12.15 2.26
CA GLY A 579 -40.17 -11.12 3.23
C GLY A 579 -40.90 -9.81 2.94
N MET A 580 -40.98 -8.94 3.95
CA MET A 580 -41.52 -7.59 3.79
C MET A 580 -40.37 -6.59 3.66
N LEU A 581 -40.25 -5.94 2.53
CA LEU A 581 -39.22 -4.95 2.22
C LEU A 581 -39.77 -3.55 2.51
N ARG A 582 -39.29 -2.92 3.58
CA ARG A 582 -39.60 -1.54 3.91
C ARG A 582 -38.53 -0.63 3.32
N LEU A 583 -38.87 0.05 2.24
CA LEU A 583 -37.92 0.88 1.50
C LEU A 583 -37.52 2.15 2.29
N THR A 584 -36.28 2.52 2.18
CA THR A 584 -35.76 3.79 2.74
C THR A 584 -35.40 4.76 1.62
N GLU A 585 -35.07 5.98 1.94
CA GLU A 585 -34.44 6.88 0.98
C GLU A 585 -32.99 6.45 0.73
N ARG A 586 -32.51 6.61 -0.51
CA ARG A 586 -31.13 6.30 -0.87
C ARG A 586 -30.18 7.27 -0.16
N PRO A 587 -29.25 6.79 0.71
CA PRO A 587 -28.45 7.64 1.57
C PRO A 587 -27.23 8.27 0.89
N GLU A 588 -26.93 7.94 -0.37
CA GLU A 588 -25.78 8.47 -1.09
C GLU A 588 -25.83 9.98 -1.24
N ILE A 589 -24.70 10.61 -1.01
CA ILE A 589 -24.49 12.06 -1.20
C ILE A 589 -23.69 12.33 -2.47
N GLU A 590 -23.89 13.52 -3.02
CA GLU A 590 -22.98 14.16 -3.98
C GLU A 590 -22.43 15.45 -3.41
N ILE A 591 -21.25 15.85 -3.90
CA ILE A 591 -20.61 17.12 -3.54
C ILE A 591 -20.53 17.94 -4.82
N VAL A 592 -21.18 19.10 -4.82
CA VAL A 592 -21.23 19.97 -6.00
C VAL A 592 -20.66 21.35 -5.66
N PRO A 593 -19.97 22.03 -6.58
CA PRO A 593 -19.61 23.43 -6.42
C PRO A 593 -20.87 24.28 -6.21
N ALA A 594 -20.82 25.24 -5.29
CA ALA A 594 -21.94 26.14 -5.03
C ALA A 594 -22.35 26.92 -6.29
N GLU A 595 -21.41 27.22 -7.16
CA GLU A 595 -21.62 27.90 -8.45
C GLU A 595 -22.51 27.07 -9.40
N ASP A 596 -22.36 25.75 -9.40
CA ASP A 596 -23.18 24.84 -10.22
C ASP A 596 -24.65 24.79 -9.72
N ALA A 597 -24.85 25.18 -8.45
CA ALA A 597 -26.18 25.38 -7.86
C ALA A 597 -26.68 26.84 -7.95
N GLY A 598 -26.03 27.69 -8.75
CA GLY A 598 -26.41 29.09 -8.96
C GLY A 598 -26.03 30.03 -7.79
N GLN A 599 -25.19 29.62 -6.87
CA GLN A 599 -24.73 30.44 -5.76
C GLN A 599 -23.41 31.13 -6.11
N THR A 600 -23.22 32.34 -5.56
CA THR A 600 -21.95 33.07 -5.70
C THR A 600 -21.06 32.79 -4.50
N LEU A 601 -19.80 32.44 -4.73
CA LEU A 601 -18.84 32.27 -3.64
C LEU A 601 -18.53 33.60 -2.95
N THR A 602 -18.50 33.58 -1.63
CA THR A 602 -17.90 34.66 -0.84
C THR A 602 -16.38 34.71 -1.07
N ALA A 603 -15.77 35.85 -0.72
CA ALA A 603 -14.31 35.97 -0.78
C ALA A 603 -13.61 34.94 0.13
N ASP A 604 -14.19 34.64 1.29
CA ASP A 604 -13.65 33.69 2.27
C ASP A 604 -13.71 32.24 1.75
N GLN A 605 -14.84 31.83 1.17
CA GLN A 605 -14.98 30.52 0.55
C GLN A 605 -13.98 30.33 -0.59
N ARG A 606 -13.75 31.36 -1.40
CA ARG A 606 -12.79 31.32 -2.50
C ARG A 606 -11.37 31.14 -1.98
N ARG A 607 -10.95 31.96 -0.99
CA ARG A 607 -9.64 31.83 -0.36
C ARG A 607 -9.44 30.47 0.28
N PHE A 608 -10.46 29.97 1.00
CA PHE A 608 -10.40 28.64 1.64
C PHE A 608 -10.22 27.55 0.60
N ARG A 609 -11.02 27.54 -0.49
CA ARG A 609 -10.93 26.58 -1.58
C ARG A 609 -9.57 26.64 -2.27
N GLU A 610 -9.08 27.83 -2.60
CA GLU A 610 -7.80 28.03 -3.24
C GLU A 610 -6.64 27.54 -2.37
N SER A 611 -6.66 27.83 -1.07
CA SER A 611 -5.63 27.37 -0.14
C SER A 611 -5.61 25.84 0.02
N TRP A 612 -6.73 25.16 -0.23
CA TRP A 612 -6.86 23.73 -0.15
C TRP A 612 -6.44 23.02 -1.44
N LEU A 613 -6.98 23.45 -2.59
CA LEU A 613 -6.86 22.72 -3.85
C LEU A 613 -5.66 23.13 -4.70
N ASN A 614 -5.13 24.34 -4.50
CA ASN A 614 -3.97 24.79 -5.26
C ASN A 614 -2.66 24.32 -4.62
N SER A 615 -1.63 24.19 -5.46
CA SER A 615 -0.27 23.95 -4.99
C SER A 615 0.15 25.06 -4.01
N ALA A 616 0.77 24.67 -2.90
CA ALA A 616 1.36 25.64 -1.98
C ALA A 616 2.43 26.45 -2.71
N ALA A 617 2.50 27.75 -2.47
CA ALA A 617 3.63 28.54 -2.92
C ALA A 617 4.93 27.99 -2.30
N PRO A 618 6.04 27.97 -3.07
CA PRO A 618 7.33 27.48 -2.56
C PRO A 618 7.83 28.33 -1.38
#